data_ef4cb4e973879dbf7408ad58fc1b92ef
#
_entry.id   ef4cb4e973879dbf7408ad58fc1b92ef
#
_cell.length_a   1.000
_cell.length_b   1.000
_cell.length_c   1.000
_cell.angle_alpha   90.00
_cell.angle_beta   90.00
_cell.angle_gamma   90.00
#
_symmetry.space_group_name_H-M   'P 1'
#
loop_
_entity.id
_entity.type
_entity.pdbx_description
1 polymer ?
#
loop_
_entity_poly.entity_id
_entity_poly.type
_entity_poly.pdbx_seq_one_letter_code
_entity_poly.pdbx_strand_id
1 'polypeptide(L)'
;MIESMLRLAIARRYLFLTLTLLIIAIGSWSYQQLPIDAVPDITNVQVQINTAAPGYSPLEAEQRITYPVETALYGLPNLSYTRSLSRYGLSQVTVVFEEGTDIYFARNLINTRLGAIKDMLPEGIEPEMGPISTGLGEIFMYTVQAKPGALQQNGSPYDAMALREIQDWIIKPQLAQVKGVVEVNSIGGYNKQYHVLPDPLKLLNYGLSIKDVEL
;
A
#
# COMPACT_ATOMS: atom_id res chain seq x y z
N MET A 1 0.72 -17.34 -59.22
CA MET A 1 0.94 -16.34 -58.14
C MET A 1 2.31 -16.49 -57.48
N ILE A 2 2.71 -17.66 -56.96
CA ILE A 2 4.00 -17.88 -56.34
C ILE A 2 5.19 -17.59 -57.25
N GLU A 3 5.15 -18.07 -58.50
CA GLU A 3 6.20 -17.81 -59.50
C GLU A 3 6.40 -16.34 -59.83
N SER A 4 5.32 -15.56 -59.91
CA SER A 4 5.43 -14.12 -60.16
C SER A 4 6.03 -13.36 -59.00
N MET A 5 5.73 -13.78 -57.75
CA MET A 5 6.35 -13.23 -56.55
C MET A 5 7.85 -13.57 -56.46
N LEU A 6 8.23 -14.81 -56.81
CA LEU A 6 9.62 -15.25 -56.84
C LEU A 6 10.43 -14.47 -57.91
N ARG A 7 9.89 -14.29 -59.10
CA ARG A 7 10.52 -13.49 -60.17
C ARG A 7 10.68 -12.02 -59.73
N LEU A 8 9.69 -11.45 -59.06
CA LEU A 8 9.76 -10.07 -58.56
C LEU A 8 10.82 -9.94 -57.45
N ALA A 9 10.91 -10.91 -56.53
CA ALA A 9 11.90 -10.93 -55.46
C ALA A 9 13.33 -11.01 -56.04
N ILE A 10 13.56 -11.86 -57.05
CA ILE A 10 14.87 -11.96 -57.71
C ILE A 10 15.19 -10.70 -58.50
N ALA A 11 14.24 -10.14 -59.23
CA ALA A 11 14.43 -8.93 -60.02
C ALA A 11 14.73 -7.70 -59.15
N ARG A 12 14.14 -7.63 -57.94
CA ARG A 12 14.32 -6.50 -57.01
C ARG A 12 14.99 -6.96 -55.71
N ARG A 13 16.01 -7.82 -55.79
CA ARG A 13 16.72 -8.45 -54.71
C ARG A 13 17.16 -7.46 -53.59
N TYR A 14 17.67 -6.30 -53.98
CA TYR A 14 18.12 -5.28 -53.00
C TYR A 14 16.95 -4.67 -52.20
N LEU A 15 15.80 -4.49 -52.85
CA LEU A 15 14.60 -3.98 -52.16
C LEU A 15 14.08 -4.99 -51.14
N PHE A 16 14.05 -6.28 -51.48
CA PHE A 16 13.65 -7.33 -50.55
C PHE A 16 14.65 -7.52 -49.41
N LEU A 17 15.95 -7.41 -49.70
CA LEU A 17 16.98 -7.47 -48.64
C LEU A 17 16.89 -6.29 -47.67
N THR A 18 16.69 -5.07 -48.17
CA THR A 18 16.51 -3.89 -47.29
C THR A 18 15.23 -3.99 -46.47
N LEU A 19 14.13 -4.46 -47.04
CA LEU A 19 12.87 -4.66 -46.33
C LEU A 19 13.02 -5.71 -45.23
N THR A 20 13.69 -6.82 -45.52
CA THR A 20 13.96 -7.86 -44.54
C THR A 20 14.82 -7.35 -43.37
N LEU A 21 15.89 -6.61 -43.68
CA LEU A 21 16.73 -5.97 -42.68
C LEU A 21 15.96 -4.98 -41.79
N LEU A 22 15.05 -4.20 -42.43
CA LEU A 22 14.20 -3.25 -41.69
C LEU A 22 13.22 -3.96 -40.75
N ILE A 23 12.60 -5.05 -41.18
CA ILE A 23 11.73 -5.88 -40.34
C ILE A 23 12.50 -6.48 -39.20
N ILE A 24 13.71 -7.01 -39.41
CA ILE A 24 14.56 -7.54 -38.36
C ILE A 24 14.95 -6.45 -37.33
N ALA A 25 15.30 -5.26 -37.83
CA ALA A 25 15.66 -4.14 -36.98
C ALA A 25 14.48 -3.69 -36.07
N ILE A 26 13.29 -3.52 -36.69
CA ILE A 26 12.07 -3.14 -35.95
C ILE A 26 11.68 -4.25 -34.99
N GLY A 27 11.73 -5.52 -35.40
CA GLY A 27 11.43 -6.66 -34.55
C GLY A 27 12.36 -6.78 -33.35
N SER A 28 13.67 -6.61 -33.57
CA SER A 28 14.67 -6.59 -32.49
C SER A 28 14.44 -5.44 -31.51
N TRP A 29 14.13 -4.25 -32.02
CA TRP A 29 13.84 -3.11 -31.19
C TRP A 29 12.56 -3.30 -30.37
N SER A 30 11.50 -3.79 -31.01
CA SER A 30 10.24 -4.11 -30.33
C SER A 30 10.42 -5.21 -29.27
N TYR A 31 11.23 -6.22 -29.56
CA TYR A 31 11.53 -7.30 -28.61
C TYR A 31 12.24 -6.78 -27.34
N GLN A 32 13.17 -5.82 -27.50
CA GLN A 32 13.89 -5.23 -26.37
C GLN A 32 13.00 -4.35 -25.48
N GLN A 33 11.87 -3.88 -26.01
CA GLN A 33 10.90 -3.08 -25.25
C GLN A 33 9.77 -3.92 -24.64
N LEU A 34 9.76 -5.22 -24.90
CA LEU A 34 8.75 -6.09 -24.30
C LEU A 34 9.00 -6.16 -22.79
N PRO A 35 8.06 -5.73 -21.94
CA PRO A 35 8.17 -5.98 -20.51
C PRO A 35 8.07 -7.49 -20.29
N ILE A 36 9.17 -8.10 -19.88
CA ILE A 36 9.20 -9.53 -19.56
C ILE A 36 9.01 -9.64 -18.05
N ASP A 37 7.77 -9.85 -17.62
CA ASP A 37 7.51 -10.26 -16.26
C ASP A 37 7.83 -11.75 -16.11
N ALA A 38 8.68 -12.06 -15.15
CA ALA A 38 9.11 -13.44 -14.87
C ALA A 38 7.93 -14.34 -14.43
N VAL A 39 6.88 -13.73 -13.89
CA VAL A 39 5.61 -14.36 -13.53
C VAL A 39 4.49 -13.41 -13.96
N PRO A 40 3.47 -13.87 -14.69
CA PRO A 40 2.32 -13.03 -15.01
C PRO A 40 1.69 -12.54 -13.70
N ASP A 41 1.42 -11.24 -13.64
CA ASP A 41 0.72 -10.65 -12.49
C ASP A 41 -0.75 -11.11 -12.52
N ILE A 42 -1.03 -12.16 -11.77
CA ILE A 42 -2.39 -12.71 -11.58
C ILE A 42 -3.06 -12.10 -10.33
N THR A 43 -2.45 -11.08 -9.74
CA THR A 43 -2.99 -10.45 -8.53
C THR A 43 -4.19 -9.58 -8.92
N ASN A 44 -5.34 -9.88 -8.33
CA ASN A 44 -6.50 -9.04 -8.49
C ASN A 44 -6.21 -7.61 -8.02
N VAL A 45 -6.76 -6.63 -8.72
CA VAL A 45 -6.73 -5.24 -8.25
C VAL A 45 -7.55 -5.14 -6.98
N GLN A 46 -6.90 -5.07 -5.83
CA GLN A 46 -7.57 -5.05 -4.54
C GLN A 46 -7.07 -3.91 -3.65
N VAL A 47 -8.00 -3.38 -2.86
CA VAL A 47 -7.72 -2.38 -1.82
C VAL A 47 -8.19 -2.94 -0.49
N GLN A 48 -7.30 -2.97 0.47
CA GLN A 48 -7.58 -3.40 1.83
C GLN A 48 -7.81 -2.18 2.71
N ILE A 49 -8.87 -2.20 3.51
CA ILE A 49 -9.21 -1.16 4.48
C ILE A 49 -9.12 -1.80 5.85
N ASN A 50 -8.25 -1.29 6.69
CA ASN A 50 -8.04 -1.75 8.05
C ASN A 50 -8.56 -0.68 9.01
N THR A 51 -9.39 -1.10 9.96
CA THR A 51 -9.94 -0.19 10.98
C THR A 51 -9.64 -0.76 12.36
N ALA A 52 -8.81 -0.05 13.10
CA ALA A 52 -8.56 -0.39 14.50
C ALA A 52 -9.83 -0.13 15.31
N ALA A 53 -10.26 -1.11 16.08
CA ALA A 53 -11.49 -1.09 16.87
C ALA A 53 -11.21 -1.54 18.33
N PRO A 54 -10.37 -0.82 19.09
CA PRO A 54 -9.97 -1.24 20.43
C PRO A 54 -11.19 -1.34 21.34
N GLY A 55 -11.30 -2.46 22.06
CA GLY A 55 -12.41 -2.71 23.00
C GLY A 55 -13.66 -3.32 22.38
N TYR A 56 -13.77 -3.39 21.05
CA TYR A 56 -14.93 -4.00 20.38
C TYR A 56 -14.76 -5.52 20.24
N SER A 57 -15.81 -6.25 20.55
CA SER A 57 -15.91 -7.68 20.22
C SER A 57 -16.05 -7.86 18.69
N PRO A 58 -15.80 -9.07 18.14
CA PRO A 58 -15.96 -9.31 16.70
C PRO A 58 -17.35 -8.94 16.17
N LEU A 59 -18.39 -9.25 16.90
CA LEU A 59 -19.78 -8.96 16.52
C LEU A 59 -20.07 -7.45 16.54
N GLU A 60 -19.58 -6.73 17.54
CA GLU A 60 -19.75 -5.27 17.60
C GLU A 60 -18.93 -4.57 16.53
N ALA A 61 -17.69 -5.03 16.27
CA ALA A 61 -16.88 -4.52 15.19
C ALA A 61 -17.56 -4.74 13.83
N GLU A 62 -18.19 -5.91 13.62
CA GLU A 62 -18.96 -6.19 12.42
C GLU A 62 -20.13 -5.23 12.26
N GLN A 63 -20.97 -5.09 13.27
CA GLN A 63 -22.19 -4.30 13.20
C GLN A 63 -21.94 -2.80 13.12
N ARG A 64 -20.98 -2.29 13.86
CA ARG A 64 -20.75 -0.83 14.02
C ARG A 64 -19.70 -0.26 13.08
N ILE A 65 -18.81 -1.10 12.54
CA ILE A 65 -17.68 -0.66 11.74
C ILE A 65 -17.67 -1.34 10.38
N THR A 66 -17.60 -2.68 10.35
CA THR A 66 -17.46 -3.43 9.10
C THR A 66 -18.65 -3.24 8.17
N TYR A 67 -19.87 -3.40 8.69
CA TYR A 67 -21.09 -3.28 7.90
C TYR A 67 -21.31 -1.86 7.33
N PRO A 68 -21.15 -0.76 8.09
CA PRO A 68 -21.19 0.60 7.52
C PRO A 68 -20.14 0.83 6.44
N VAL A 69 -18.91 0.35 6.64
CA VAL A 69 -17.84 0.47 5.64
C VAL A 69 -18.18 -0.30 4.37
N GLU A 70 -18.59 -1.56 4.48
CA GLU A 70 -19.01 -2.37 3.32
C GLU A 70 -20.17 -1.72 2.56
N THR A 71 -21.18 -1.26 3.28
CA THR A 71 -22.37 -0.64 2.67
C THR A 71 -22.00 0.61 1.88
N ALA A 72 -21.06 1.41 2.38
CA ALA A 72 -20.60 2.60 1.68
C ALA A 72 -19.84 2.29 0.38
N LEU A 73 -19.25 1.12 0.29
CA LEU A 73 -18.45 0.68 -0.85
C LEU A 73 -19.27 -0.06 -1.92
N TYR A 74 -20.53 -0.37 -1.64
CA TYR A 74 -21.40 -0.96 -2.66
C TYR A 74 -21.65 0.02 -3.83
N GLY A 75 -21.72 -0.53 -5.03
CA GLY A 75 -21.97 0.23 -6.25
C GLY A 75 -20.81 1.07 -6.74
N LEU A 76 -19.59 0.80 -6.29
CA LEU A 76 -18.39 1.36 -6.90
C LEU A 76 -18.24 0.85 -8.34
N PRO A 77 -17.85 1.70 -9.29
CA PRO A 77 -17.56 1.27 -10.66
C PRO A 77 -16.43 0.23 -10.67
N ASN A 78 -16.57 -0.77 -11.53
CA ASN A 78 -15.65 -1.91 -11.68
C ASN A 78 -15.44 -2.75 -10.41
N LEU A 79 -16.34 -2.66 -9.44
CA LEU A 79 -16.31 -3.50 -8.26
C LEU A 79 -16.69 -4.94 -8.64
N SER A 80 -15.80 -5.89 -8.36
CA SER A 80 -16.05 -7.32 -8.55
C SER A 80 -16.76 -7.91 -7.32
N TYR A 81 -16.14 -7.81 -6.16
CA TYR A 81 -16.71 -8.22 -4.88
C TYR A 81 -16.00 -7.57 -3.70
N THR A 82 -16.64 -7.60 -2.54
CA THR A 82 -16.07 -7.25 -1.25
C THR A 82 -16.04 -8.48 -0.33
N ARG A 83 -15.03 -8.55 0.50
CA ARG A 83 -14.95 -9.52 1.60
C ARG A 83 -14.45 -8.82 2.85
N SER A 84 -14.94 -9.24 4.00
CA SER A 84 -14.54 -8.66 5.27
C SER A 84 -14.15 -9.71 6.29
N LEU A 85 -13.43 -9.26 7.30
CA LEU A 85 -13.03 -10.04 8.45
C LEU A 85 -13.09 -9.16 9.69
N SER A 86 -13.98 -9.49 10.61
CA SER A 86 -14.10 -8.83 11.90
C SER A 86 -13.46 -9.70 12.99
N ARG A 87 -12.50 -9.13 13.70
CA ARG A 87 -11.81 -9.75 14.83
C ARG A 87 -11.91 -8.86 16.05
N TYR A 88 -11.47 -9.37 17.20
CA TYR A 88 -11.37 -8.54 18.40
C TYR A 88 -10.43 -7.36 18.16
N GLY A 89 -10.95 -6.15 18.27
CA GLY A 89 -10.19 -4.93 18.08
C GLY A 89 -9.80 -4.57 16.63
N LEU A 90 -10.31 -5.30 15.63
CA LEU A 90 -9.96 -5.06 14.22
C LEU A 90 -11.12 -5.36 13.29
N SER A 91 -11.39 -4.43 12.37
CA SER A 91 -12.20 -4.64 11.18
C SER A 91 -11.32 -4.53 9.94
N GLN A 92 -11.44 -5.48 9.04
CA GLN A 92 -10.71 -5.51 7.78
C GLN A 92 -11.69 -5.73 6.63
N VAL A 93 -11.73 -4.80 5.70
CA VAL A 93 -12.56 -4.90 4.49
C VAL A 93 -11.64 -4.91 3.27
N THR A 94 -11.76 -5.93 2.45
CA THR A 94 -11.00 -6.05 1.19
C THR A 94 -11.96 -5.86 0.03
N VAL A 95 -11.68 -4.89 -0.80
CA VAL A 95 -12.43 -4.53 -2.00
C VAL A 95 -11.66 -5.02 -3.22
N VAL A 96 -12.27 -5.88 -4.02
CA VAL A 96 -11.66 -6.45 -5.22
C VAL A 96 -12.35 -5.87 -6.45
N PHE A 97 -11.56 -5.32 -7.36
CA PHE A 97 -12.02 -4.71 -8.60
C PHE A 97 -11.80 -5.65 -9.78
N GLU A 98 -12.45 -5.35 -10.89
CA GLU A 98 -12.26 -6.06 -12.16
C GLU A 98 -10.83 -5.87 -12.67
N GLU A 99 -10.35 -6.86 -13.40
CA GLU A 99 -9.03 -6.86 -14.00
C GLU A 99 -8.86 -5.66 -14.95
N GLY A 100 -7.69 -5.02 -14.91
CA GLY A 100 -7.39 -3.81 -15.70
C GLY A 100 -7.86 -2.49 -15.06
N THR A 101 -8.50 -2.53 -13.89
CA THR A 101 -8.84 -1.30 -13.16
C THR A 101 -7.58 -0.63 -12.61
N ASP A 102 -7.44 0.68 -12.80
CA ASP A 102 -6.34 1.46 -12.21
C ASP A 102 -6.45 1.49 -10.69
N ILE A 103 -5.41 1.06 -10.00
CA ILE A 103 -5.39 0.95 -8.52
C ILE A 103 -5.51 2.32 -7.84
N TYR A 104 -4.95 3.39 -8.42
CA TYR A 104 -5.04 4.73 -7.86
C TYR A 104 -6.43 5.31 -8.02
N PHE A 105 -7.08 5.05 -9.16
CA PHE A 105 -8.48 5.38 -9.37
C PHE A 105 -9.37 4.67 -8.34
N ALA A 106 -9.19 3.36 -8.14
CA ALA A 106 -9.93 2.57 -7.16
C ALA A 106 -9.75 3.13 -5.73
N ARG A 107 -8.51 3.44 -5.33
CA ARG A 107 -8.22 4.03 -4.02
C ARG A 107 -8.85 5.39 -3.82
N ASN A 108 -8.86 6.25 -4.86
CA ASN A 108 -9.49 7.57 -4.78
C ASN A 108 -11.02 7.46 -4.58
N LEU A 109 -11.67 6.55 -5.29
CA LEU A 109 -13.10 6.26 -5.11
C LEU A 109 -13.40 5.79 -3.68
N ILE A 110 -12.62 4.84 -3.18
CA ILE A 110 -12.75 4.33 -1.81
C ILE A 110 -12.56 5.47 -0.79
N ASN A 111 -11.51 6.28 -0.94
CA ASN A 111 -11.25 7.40 -0.04
C ASN A 111 -12.43 8.37 0.03
N THR A 112 -13.01 8.68 -1.12
CA THR A 112 -14.20 9.55 -1.21
C THR A 112 -15.40 8.93 -0.46
N ARG A 113 -15.62 7.63 -0.58
CA ARG A 113 -16.69 6.91 0.10
C ARG A 113 -16.46 6.82 1.61
N LEU A 114 -15.24 6.54 2.03
CA LEU A 114 -14.87 6.50 3.46
C LEU A 114 -15.03 7.89 4.11
N GLY A 115 -14.65 8.96 3.41
CA GLY A 115 -14.89 10.33 3.89
C GLY A 115 -16.36 10.65 4.13
N ALA A 116 -17.26 10.11 3.30
CA ALA A 116 -18.70 10.35 3.43
C ALA A 116 -19.34 9.65 4.63
N ILE A 117 -18.73 8.58 5.15
CA ILE A 117 -19.26 7.80 6.28
C ILE A 117 -18.54 8.08 7.60
N LYS A 118 -17.58 9.01 7.62
CA LYS A 118 -16.78 9.28 8.82
C LYS A 118 -17.66 9.57 10.03
N ASP A 119 -18.71 10.36 9.85
CA ASP A 119 -19.65 10.74 10.90
C ASP A 119 -20.64 9.62 11.32
N MET A 120 -20.69 8.54 10.55
CA MET A 120 -21.52 7.36 10.85
C MET A 120 -20.79 6.32 11.70
N LEU A 121 -19.48 6.43 11.80
CA LEU A 121 -18.64 5.54 12.59
C LEU A 121 -18.55 6.01 14.04
N PRO A 122 -18.29 5.11 14.99
CA PRO A 122 -18.07 5.49 16.38
C PRO A 122 -16.91 6.48 16.54
N GLU A 123 -17.00 7.34 17.54
CA GLU A 123 -15.99 8.35 17.83
C GLU A 123 -14.59 7.72 18.05
N GLY A 124 -13.58 8.27 17.42
CA GLY A 124 -12.19 7.76 17.49
C GLY A 124 -11.90 6.55 16.60
N ILE A 125 -12.85 6.10 15.78
CA ILE A 125 -12.65 5.01 14.82
C ILE A 125 -12.46 5.58 13.42
N GLU A 126 -11.25 5.40 12.87
CA GLU A 126 -10.91 5.86 11.54
C GLU A 126 -10.50 4.67 10.64
N PRO A 127 -11.20 4.45 9.51
CA PRO A 127 -10.80 3.47 8.52
C PRO A 127 -9.55 3.94 7.77
N GLU A 128 -8.54 3.10 7.70
CA GLU A 128 -7.31 3.38 6.97
C GLU A 128 -7.16 2.42 5.79
N MET A 129 -6.84 2.95 4.62
CA MET A 129 -6.49 2.09 3.49
C MET A 129 -5.10 1.51 3.69
N GLY A 130 -5.01 0.20 3.62
CA GLY A 130 -3.75 -0.52 3.60
C GLY A 130 -2.85 -0.10 2.43
N PRO A 131 -1.57 -0.47 2.47
CA PRO A 131 -0.63 -0.24 1.40
C PRO A 131 -1.09 -0.88 0.09
N ILE A 132 -0.55 -0.40 -1.03
CA ILE A 132 -0.71 -1.06 -2.32
C ILE A 132 0.16 -2.31 -2.30
N SER A 133 -0.39 -3.42 -1.79
CA SER A 133 0.28 -4.71 -1.79
C SER A 133 -0.37 -5.62 -2.82
N THR A 134 0.35 -5.89 -3.90
CA THR A 134 0.12 -7.07 -4.71
C THR A 134 1.12 -8.13 -4.24
N GLY A 135 0.82 -9.41 -4.39
CA GLY A 135 1.76 -10.48 -4.03
C GLY A 135 3.11 -10.37 -4.75
N LEU A 136 3.17 -9.57 -5.82
CA LEU A 136 4.36 -9.23 -6.59
C LEU A 136 4.85 -7.79 -6.36
N GLY A 137 4.14 -6.99 -5.55
CA GLY A 137 4.48 -5.59 -5.26
C GLY A 137 5.60 -5.44 -4.23
N GLU A 138 5.81 -6.44 -3.39
CA GLU A 138 6.91 -6.46 -2.42
C GLU A 138 8.18 -7.00 -3.07
N ILE A 139 8.88 -6.15 -3.80
CA ILE A 139 10.06 -6.52 -4.59
C ILE A 139 11.35 -6.58 -3.77
N PHE A 140 11.37 -5.96 -2.60
CA PHE A 140 12.56 -5.91 -1.76
C PHE A 140 12.20 -5.90 -0.28
N MET A 141 12.77 -6.83 0.48
CA MET A 141 12.65 -6.89 1.93
C MET A 141 14.02 -6.76 2.57
N TYR A 142 14.12 -5.98 3.64
CA TYR A 142 15.35 -5.80 4.41
C TYR A 142 15.06 -5.79 5.91
N THR A 143 16.09 -6.04 6.70
CA THR A 143 16.01 -5.97 8.16
C THR A 143 16.94 -4.88 8.68
N VAL A 144 16.47 -4.13 9.68
CA VAL A 144 17.27 -3.13 10.39
C VAL A 144 17.76 -3.73 11.69
N GLN A 145 19.08 -3.81 11.83
CA GLN A 145 19.73 -4.40 13.00
C GLN A 145 20.88 -3.51 13.46
N ALA A 146 21.09 -3.41 14.76
CA ALA A 146 22.25 -2.75 15.32
C ALA A 146 23.50 -3.64 15.12
N LYS A 147 24.65 -3.03 14.80
CA LYS A 147 25.93 -3.74 14.82
C LYS A 147 26.23 -4.21 16.25
N PRO A 148 26.89 -5.37 16.42
CA PRO A 148 27.31 -5.82 17.75
C PRO A 148 28.11 -4.74 18.49
N GLY A 149 27.67 -4.40 19.71
CA GLY A 149 28.30 -3.37 20.53
C GLY A 149 27.98 -1.92 20.16
N ALA A 150 27.09 -1.67 19.17
CA ALA A 150 26.66 -0.31 18.86
C ALA A 150 25.77 0.25 20.00
N LEU A 151 26.07 1.49 20.38
CA LEU A 151 25.32 2.22 21.40
C LEU A 151 24.67 3.47 20.79
N GLN A 152 23.51 3.84 21.31
CA GLN A 152 22.85 5.10 21.02
C GLN A 152 23.67 6.28 21.60
N GLN A 153 23.31 7.51 21.23
CA GLN A 153 23.97 8.72 21.74
C GLN A 153 23.90 8.85 23.29
N ASN A 154 22.89 8.27 23.89
CA ASN A 154 22.68 8.22 25.34
C ASN A 154 23.46 7.08 26.04
N GLY A 155 24.26 6.30 25.29
CA GLY A 155 25.04 5.18 25.80
C GLY A 155 24.25 3.87 26.01
N SER A 156 22.96 3.82 25.72
CA SER A 156 22.16 2.59 25.79
C SER A 156 22.26 1.76 24.49
N PRO A 157 22.07 0.43 24.57
CA PRO A 157 22.00 -0.38 23.36
C PRO A 157 20.75 -0.02 22.53
N TYR A 158 20.81 -0.27 21.22
CA TYR A 158 19.63 -0.12 20.36
C TYR A 158 18.61 -1.20 20.66
N ASP A 159 17.44 -0.79 21.13
CA ASP A 159 16.28 -1.64 21.32
C ASP A 159 15.35 -1.61 20.10
N ALA A 160 14.27 -2.39 20.14
CA ALA A 160 13.30 -2.48 19.06
C ALA A 160 12.59 -1.14 18.78
N MET A 161 12.44 -0.28 19.79
CA MET A 161 11.83 1.04 19.64
C MET A 161 12.79 2.01 18.94
N ALA A 162 14.07 2.04 19.31
CA ALA A 162 15.08 2.88 18.68
C ALA A 162 15.32 2.49 17.21
N LEU A 163 15.34 1.19 16.90
CA LEU A 163 15.45 0.70 15.54
C LEU A 163 14.23 1.08 14.70
N ARG A 164 13.03 1.04 15.30
CA ARG A 164 11.81 1.49 14.61
C ARG A 164 11.82 2.99 14.35
N GLU A 165 12.30 3.80 15.28
CA GLU A 165 12.46 5.24 15.11
C GLU A 165 13.43 5.57 13.95
N ILE A 166 14.56 4.86 13.85
CA ILE A 166 15.51 5.00 12.74
C ILE A 166 14.85 4.61 11.41
N GLN A 167 14.11 3.51 11.39
CA GLN A 167 13.40 3.05 10.21
C GLN A 167 12.41 4.10 9.72
N ASP A 168 11.55 4.60 10.59
CA ASP A 168 10.44 5.47 10.19
C ASP A 168 10.89 6.91 9.89
N TRP A 169 11.90 7.43 10.59
CA TRP A 169 12.31 8.83 10.47
C TRP A 169 13.55 9.05 9.60
N ILE A 170 14.40 8.04 9.42
CA ILE A 170 15.63 8.18 8.65
C ILE A 170 15.58 7.34 7.37
N ILE A 171 15.36 6.04 7.48
CA ILE A 171 15.48 5.12 6.34
C ILE A 171 14.30 5.26 5.39
N LYS A 172 13.08 5.18 5.91
CA LYS A 172 11.85 5.26 5.11
C LYS A 172 11.75 6.52 4.25
N PRO A 173 12.01 7.75 4.76
CA PRO A 173 11.98 8.95 3.93
C PRO A 173 13.04 8.96 2.83
N GLN A 174 14.23 8.41 3.08
CA GLN A 174 15.30 8.34 2.08
C GLN A 174 14.97 7.34 0.98
N LEU A 175 14.44 6.17 1.33
CA LEU A 175 14.02 5.17 0.36
C LEU A 175 12.83 5.65 -0.48
N ALA A 176 11.88 6.36 0.11
CA ALA A 176 10.72 6.90 -0.60
C ALA A 176 11.09 7.93 -1.68
N GLN A 177 12.28 8.53 -1.62
CA GLN A 177 12.79 9.45 -2.65
C GLN A 177 13.44 8.74 -3.84
N VAL A 178 13.70 7.43 -3.75
CA VAL A 178 14.30 6.66 -4.83
C VAL A 178 13.29 6.48 -5.95
N LYS A 179 13.69 6.80 -7.18
CA LYS A 179 12.81 6.66 -8.35
C LYS A 179 12.35 5.21 -8.51
N GLY A 180 11.06 5.01 -8.58
CA GLY A 180 10.43 3.68 -8.73
C GLY A 180 9.97 3.06 -7.42
N VAL A 181 10.33 3.63 -6.27
CA VAL A 181 9.77 3.23 -4.97
C VAL A 181 8.42 3.91 -4.78
N VAL A 182 7.37 3.13 -4.70
CA VAL A 182 5.99 3.63 -4.48
C VAL A 182 5.70 3.74 -3.00
N GLU A 183 6.13 2.75 -2.22
CA GLU A 183 5.82 2.67 -0.80
C GLU A 183 6.92 1.91 -0.05
N VAL A 184 7.12 2.29 1.21
CA VAL A 184 8.03 1.60 2.15
C VAL A 184 7.25 1.27 3.41
N ASN A 185 7.02 -0.02 3.64
CA ASN A 185 6.28 -0.52 4.78
C ASN A 185 7.22 -1.03 5.87
N SER A 186 6.84 -0.79 7.12
CA SER A 186 7.62 -1.20 8.27
C SER A 186 6.83 -2.21 9.11
N ILE A 187 7.42 -3.37 9.38
CA ILE A 187 6.82 -4.43 10.21
C ILE A 187 7.70 -4.64 11.43
N GLY A 188 7.09 -4.70 12.62
CA GLY A 188 7.80 -4.91 13.89
C GLY A 188 8.32 -3.63 14.54
N GLY A 189 8.98 -3.80 15.69
CA GLY A 189 9.38 -2.70 16.55
C GLY A 189 8.21 -2.07 17.32
N TYR A 190 8.51 -1.13 18.19
CA TYR A 190 7.53 -0.37 18.96
C TYR A 190 7.55 1.09 18.56
N ASN A 191 6.39 1.68 18.35
CA ASN A 191 6.26 3.11 18.13
C ASN A 191 6.57 3.85 19.41
N LYS A 192 7.48 4.82 19.36
CA LYS A 192 7.81 5.68 20.48
C LYS A 192 6.62 6.58 20.81
N GLN A 193 6.20 6.54 22.04
CA GLN A 193 5.10 7.35 22.55
C GLN A 193 5.61 8.23 23.71
N TYR A 194 5.13 9.45 23.76
CA TYR A 194 5.37 10.36 24.87
C TYR A 194 4.11 10.41 25.72
N HIS A 195 4.19 9.88 26.94
CA HIS A 195 3.08 9.88 27.87
C HIS A 195 3.17 11.10 28.78
N VAL A 196 2.12 11.91 28.77
CA VAL A 196 1.95 12.98 29.76
C VAL A 196 1.11 12.41 30.89
N LEU A 197 1.70 12.31 32.07
CA LEU A 197 1.06 11.77 33.27
C LEU A 197 0.84 12.91 34.30
N PRO A 198 -0.27 13.65 34.18
CA PRO A 198 -0.56 14.71 35.12
C PRO A 198 -0.86 14.12 36.51
N ASP A 199 -0.34 14.78 37.58
CA ASP A 199 -0.65 14.43 38.97
C ASP A 199 -2.02 15.01 39.33
N PRO A 200 -3.04 14.17 39.66
CA PRO A 200 -4.38 14.66 39.98
C PRO A 200 -4.44 15.61 41.17
N LEU A 201 -3.58 15.42 42.20
CA LEU A 201 -3.54 16.28 43.37
C LEU A 201 -2.99 17.66 43.03
N LYS A 202 -1.99 17.73 42.14
CA LYS A 202 -1.46 19.00 41.67
C LYS A 202 -2.46 19.72 40.79
N LEU A 203 -3.18 19.01 39.89
CA LEU A 203 -4.24 19.61 39.09
C LEU A 203 -5.32 20.24 39.97
N LEU A 204 -5.78 19.53 40.98
CA LEU A 204 -6.75 20.06 41.96
C LEU A 204 -6.24 21.31 42.69
N ASN A 205 -4.97 21.30 43.10
CA ASN A 205 -4.36 22.46 43.80
C ASN A 205 -4.25 23.69 42.89
N TYR A 206 -4.10 23.50 41.58
CA TYR A 206 -4.06 24.58 40.60
C TYR A 206 -5.44 24.93 40.00
N GLY A 207 -6.50 24.21 40.40
CA GLY A 207 -7.86 24.41 39.87
C GLY A 207 -8.00 24.00 38.42
N LEU A 208 -7.13 23.09 37.93
CA LEU A 208 -7.12 22.62 36.55
C LEU A 208 -7.81 21.26 36.44
N SER A 209 -8.54 21.09 35.35
CA SER A 209 -9.06 19.78 34.94
C SER A 209 -8.09 19.07 33.97
N ILE A 210 -8.28 17.77 33.76
CA ILE A 210 -7.51 17.00 32.74
C ILE A 210 -7.70 17.63 31.36
N LYS A 211 -8.89 18.12 31.05
CA LYS A 211 -9.20 18.76 29.78
C LYS A 211 -8.39 20.05 29.53
N ASP A 212 -8.02 20.78 30.59
CA ASP A 212 -7.19 21.98 30.49
C ASP A 212 -5.72 21.66 30.17
N VAL A 213 -5.31 20.39 30.31
CA VAL A 213 -3.96 19.90 29.95
C VAL A 213 -3.91 19.38 28.51
N GLU A 214 -5.06 19.08 27.91
CA GLU A 214 -5.15 18.61 26.51
C GLU A 214 -5.15 19.77 25.50
N LEU A 215 -5.31 20.99 25.92
CA LEU A 215 -5.28 22.22 25.10
C LEU A 215 -3.86 22.77 24.95
#